data_013d4fda8010dc817d90fe234a4add3a
#
_entry.id   013d4fda8010dc817d90fe234a4add3a
#
_cell.length_a   1.000
_cell.length_b   1.000
_cell.length_c   1.000
_cell.angle_alpha   90.00
_cell.angle_beta   90.00
_cell.angle_gamma   90.00
#
_symmetry.space_group_name_H-M   'P 1'
#
loop_
_entity.id
_entity.type
_entity.pdbx_description
1 polymer ?
#
loop_
_entity_poly.entity_id
_entity_poly.type
_entity_poly.pdbx_seq_one_letter_code
_entity_poly.pdbx_strand_id
1 'polypeptide(L)'
;MNLLRDGIADESVQMTEQVVKLTVDGVTSNYPVYRVRLDKLFYNDQNDRIATWISQYKAEHGEDSLSREDAKKYNDVIQSFIEKSNPDKMKTTQENINLYGQQHHGVVLNDGRIIDGNRRYTCLRNLSSSSDNFNYFETVILERDYDKSAKQIKMLELQLQIGSEERVDYDPIDRLVGLYRDIIENGLLTEEEYARSTNQKTSVVKKELEIAKLVVEFLDAIKAPKQYYLARELEIDGPIRELHAALSSISDEDKQQAVKYIAFTNLLMRPDGSMTPFIRKLKGISKSVYLDEFIDKEEDICETTLDNLPDAGKVNSEVIAKIRTDDKTKEDLKRIMTVVDNKVKVKETRDKPNQMVKSAIDSLKAIDVEIIKRLTDEQIEDMKANLEMLEEVLNEVKESVNV
;
A
#
# COMPACT_ATOMS: atom_id res chain seq x y z
N MET A 1 -8.75 25.30 -23.12
CA MET A 1 -8.37 26.64 -22.61
C MET A 1 -6.89 26.58 -22.25
N ASN A 2 -6.14 27.64 -22.47
CA ASN A 2 -4.74 27.75 -22.08
C ASN A 2 -4.62 28.86 -21.02
N LEU A 3 -4.26 28.49 -19.78
CA LEU A 3 -4.25 29.43 -18.66
C LEU A 3 -3.34 30.63 -18.89
N LEU A 4 -2.12 30.43 -19.40
CA LEU A 4 -1.16 31.52 -19.60
C LEU A 4 -1.50 32.42 -20.77
N ARG A 5 -2.22 31.93 -21.78
CA ARG A 5 -2.62 32.72 -22.94
C ARG A 5 -4.03 33.31 -22.75
N ASP A 6 -5.00 32.43 -22.54
CA ASP A 6 -6.42 32.79 -22.52
C ASP A 6 -6.83 33.34 -21.16
N GLY A 7 -6.29 32.74 -20.05
CA GLY A 7 -6.60 33.13 -18.68
C GLY A 7 -5.99 34.48 -18.25
N ILE A 8 -4.83 34.85 -18.78
CA ILE A 8 -4.26 36.18 -18.58
C ILE A 8 -5.08 37.22 -19.37
N ALA A 9 -5.51 36.87 -20.58
CA ALA A 9 -6.29 37.79 -21.41
C ALA A 9 -7.70 38.08 -20.85
N ASP A 10 -8.32 37.12 -20.15
CA ASP A 10 -9.64 37.29 -19.52
C ASP A 10 -9.56 37.62 -18.00
N GLU A 11 -8.37 37.93 -17.51
CA GLU A 11 -8.07 38.28 -16.11
C GLU A 11 -8.41 37.17 -15.08
N SER A 12 -8.69 35.96 -15.51
CA SER A 12 -8.90 34.82 -14.62
C SER A 12 -7.58 34.24 -14.07
N VAL A 13 -6.44 34.66 -14.64
CA VAL A 13 -5.09 34.35 -14.19
C VAL A 13 -4.33 35.66 -13.97
N GLN A 14 -3.82 35.84 -12.77
CA GLN A 14 -3.08 37.04 -12.34
C GLN A 14 -1.67 36.63 -11.90
N MET A 15 -0.65 37.24 -12.47
CA MET A 15 0.72 37.02 -12.03
C MET A 15 0.94 37.72 -10.68
N THR A 16 1.64 37.04 -9.76
CA THR A 16 2.05 37.63 -8.45
C THR A 16 3.52 38.04 -8.50
N GLU A 17 3.98 38.73 -7.46
CA GLU A 17 5.43 39.00 -7.29
C GLU A 17 6.20 37.80 -6.72
N GLN A 18 5.51 36.73 -6.36
CA GLN A 18 6.13 35.58 -5.73
C GLN A 18 6.73 34.62 -6.75
N VAL A 19 7.86 34.04 -6.38
CA VAL A 19 8.51 32.96 -7.11
C VAL A 19 8.77 31.79 -6.16
N VAL A 20 8.65 30.58 -6.67
CA VAL A 20 8.89 29.37 -5.90
C VAL A 20 9.93 28.48 -6.59
N LYS A 21 10.79 27.87 -5.80
CA LYS A 21 11.80 26.92 -6.26
C LYS A 21 11.11 25.55 -6.46
N LEU A 22 11.15 25.03 -7.67
CA LEU A 22 10.57 23.74 -8.02
C LEU A 22 11.54 22.94 -8.88
N THR A 23 11.64 21.64 -8.61
CA THR A 23 12.41 20.70 -9.43
C THR A 23 11.47 19.99 -10.40
N VAL A 24 11.67 20.21 -11.68
CA VAL A 24 10.90 19.59 -12.77
C VAL A 24 11.91 18.88 -13.70
N ASP A 25 11.70 17.61 -13.99
CA ASP A 25 12.61 16.75 -14.79
C ASP A 25 14.05 16.74 -14.27
N GLY A 26 14.24 16.79 -12.97
CA GLY A 26 15.56 16.81 -12.34
C GLY A 26 16.26 18.16 -12.40
N VAL A 27 15.65 19.21 -12.99
CA VAL A 27 16.18 20.58 -13.03
C VAL A 27 15.45 21.46 -12.04
N THR A 28 16.19 22.04 -11.11
CA THR A 28 15.65 22.98 -10.13
C THR A 28 15.72 24.41 -10.68
N SER A 29 14.55 25.07 -10.76
CA SER A 29 14.42 26.43 -11.26
C SER A 29 13.43 27.24 -10.42
N ASN A 30 13.46 28.58 -10.57
CA ASN A 30 12.48 29.47 -9.99
C ASN A 30 11.29 29.64 -10.95
N TYR A 31 10.11 29.40 -10.44
CA TYR A 31 8.86 29.49 -11.18
C TYR A 31 7.99 30.62 -10.64
N PRO A 32 7.37 31.46 -11.48
CA PRO A 32 6.43 32.47 -11.04
C PRO A 32 5.16 31.82 -10.46
N VAL A 33 4.60 32.47 -9.45
CA VAL A 33 3.32 32.09 -8.86
C VAL A 33 2.22 32.92 -9.48
N TYR A 34 1.11 32.29 -9.78
CA TYR A 34 -0.10 32.90 -10.33
C TYR A 34 -1.28 32.68 -9.39
N ARG A 35 -2.17 33.64 -9.32
CA ARG A 35 -3.51 33.48 -8.77
C ARG A 35 -4.45 33.08 -9.90
N VAL A 36 -4.96 31.85 -9.85
CA VAL A 36 -5.86 31.30 -10.88
C VAL A 36 -7.25 31.17 -10.28
N ARG A 37 -8.25 31.68 -10.96
CA ARG A 37 -9.64 31.58 -10.55
C ARG A 37 -10.09 30.14 -10.47
N LEU A 38 -10.81 29.75 -9.39
CA LEU A 38 -11.15 28.34 -9.10
C LEU A 38 -11.95 27.67 -10.22
N ASP A 39 -12.82 28.39 -10.92
CA ASP A 39 -13.63 27.87 -12.01
C ASP A 39 -12.85 27.51 -13.29
N LYS A 40 -11.57 27.90 -13.36
CA LYS A 40 -10.66 27.57 -14.46
C LYS A 40 -9.84 26.31 -14.19
N LEU A 41 -9.99 25.70 -13.01
CA LEU A 41 -9.21 24.57 -12.56
C LEU A 41 -10.09 23.31 -12.43
N PHE A 42 -9.45 22.16 -12.60
CA PHE A 42 -10.08 20.88 -12.38
C PHE A 42 -9.12 19.86 -11.74
N TYR A 43 -9.70 18.92 -11.01
CA TYR A 43 -8.95 17.86 -10.34
C TYR A 43 -8.30 16.89 -11.33
N ASN A 44 -7.21 16.28 -10.89
CA ASN A 44 -6.59 15.17 -11.60
C ASN A 44 -7.21 13.84 -11.12
N ASP A 45 -7.93 13.14 -12.02
CA ASP A 45 -8.51 11.83 -11.79
C ASP A 45 -7.48 10.68 -11.76
N GLN A 46 -6.24 10.96 -12.16
CA GLN A 46 -5.12 10.01 -12.05
C GLN A 46 -4.41 10.09 -10.70
N ASN A 47 -4.94 10.84 -9.74
CA ASN A 47 -4.38 10.98 -8.42
C ASN A 47 -4.57 9.68 -7.61
N ASP A 48 -3.47 9.03 -7.24
CA ASP A 48 -3.47 7.74 -6.53
C ASP A 48 -4.19 7.79 -5.18
N ARG A 49 -4.24 8.97 -4.51
CA ARG A 49 -4.95 9.12 -3.22
C ARG A 49 -6.44 8.87 -3.26
N ILE A 50 -7.02 8.88 -4.43
CA ILE A 50 -8.46 8.67 -4.63
C ILE A 50 -8.74 7.53 -5.60
N ALA A 51 -7.74 6.69 -5.91
CA ALA A 51 -7.86 5.61 -6.88
C ALA A 51 -8.99 4.62 -6.52
N THR A 52 -9.11 4.25 -5.26
CA THR A 52 -10.17 3.34 -4.78
C THR A 52 -11.54 4.01 -4.81
N TRP A 53 -11.63 5.31 -4.53
CA TRP A 53 -12.88 6.08 -4.60
C TRP A 53 -13.40 6.21 -6.04
N ILE A 54 -12.48 6.46 -6.99
CA ILE A 54 -12.81 6.47 -8.42
C ILE A 54 -13.28 5.09 -8.87
N SER A 55 -12.61 4.02 -8.44
CA SER A 55 -13.00 2.64 -8.73
C SER A 55 -14.41 2.34 -8.22
N GLN A 56 -14.74 2.77 -7.00
CA GLN A 56 -16.08 2.60 -6.45
C GLN A 56 -17.14 3.35 -7.26
N TYR A 57 -16.90 4.62 -7.55
CA TYR A 57 -17.86 5.44 -8.32
C TYR A 57 -18.12 4.87 -9.71
N LYS A 58 -17.08 4.40 -10.38
CA LYS A 58 -17.23 3.75 -11.69
C LYS A 58 -17.97 2.43 -11.61
N ALA A 59 -17.76 1.62 -10.57
CA ALA A 59 -18.51 0.39 -10.36
C ALA A 59 -20.01 0.64 -10.12
N GLU A 60 -20.36 1.75 -9.45
CA GLU A 60 -21.74 2.12 -9.15
C GLU A 60 -22.46 2.83 -10.31
N HIS A 61 -21.72 3.61 -11.14
CA HIS A 61 -22.32 4.51 -12.13
C HIS A 61 -21.90 4.22 -13.59
N GLY A 62 -20.99 3.26 -13.81
CA GLY A 62 -20.42 2.92 -15.12
C GLY A 62 -19.06 3.57 -15.39
N GLU A 63 -18.30 2.94 -16.27
CA GLU A 63 -16.90 3.35 -16.58
C GLU A 63 -16.77 4.80 -17.09
N ASP A 64 -17.74 5.26 -17.90
CA ASP A 64 -17.73 6.60 -18.50
C ASP A 64 -18.36 7.68 -17.62
N SER A 65 -18.69 7.36 -16.37
CA SER A 65 -19.44 8.26 -15.47
C SER A 65 -18.66 9.52 -15.04
N LEU A 66 -17.33 9.48 -15.10
CA LEU A 66 -16.43 10.61 -14.82
C LEU A 66 -15.99 11.31 -16.12
N SER A 67 -16.93 11.96 -16.81
CA SER A 67 -16.64 12.77 -17.98
C SER A 67 -16.38 14.24 -17.58
N ARG A 68 -15.39 14.87 -18.25
CA ARG A 68 -15.10 16.31 -18.10
C ARG A 68 -15.98 17.21 -18.96
N GLU A 69 -16.92 16.66 -19.71
CA GLU A 69 -17.89 17.45 -20.48
C GLU A 69 -18.71 18.36 -19.58
N ASP A 70 -19.07 17.88 -18.37
CA ASP A 70 -19.62 18.71 -17.31
C ASP A 70 -18.53 18.94 -16.23
N ALA A 71 -17.73 19.99 -16.41
CA ALA A 71 -16.62 20.31 -15.53
C ALA A 71 -17.06 20.56 -14.07
N LYS A 72 -18.27 21.09 -13.87
CA LYS A 72 -18.79 21.32 -12.50
C LYS A 72 -19.10 20.01 -11.82
N LYS A 73 -19.88 19.13 -12.46
CA LYS A 73 -20.22 17.81 -11.94
C LYS A 73 -18.98 16.96 -11.69
N TYR A 74 -18.03 16.97 -12.64
CA TYR A 74 -16.75 16.29 -12.50
C TYR A 74 -16.00 16.75 -11.24
N ASN A 75 -15.83 18.06 -11.08
CA ASN A 75 -15.16 18.63 -9.91
C ASN A 75 -15.90 18.31 -8.60
N ASP A 76 -17.23 18.38 -8.57
CA ASP A 76 -18.01 18.09 -7.36
C ASP A 76 -17.88 16.63 -6.92
N VAL A 77 -17.84 15.69 -7.86
CA VAL A 77 -17.62 14.27 -7.57
C VAL A 77 -16.23 14.03 -7.01
N ILE A 78 -15.17 14.51 -7.68
CA ILE A 78 -13.78 14.32 -7.21
C ILE A 78 -13.55 15.01 -5.86
N GLN A 79 -14.14 16.19 -5.65
CA GLN A 79 -14.11 16.89 -4.36
C GLN A 79 -14.60 15.98 -3.24
N SER A 80 -15.75 15.32 -3.44
CA SER A 80 -16.33 14.42 -2.44
C SER A 80 -15.38 13.28 -2.04
N PHE A 81 -14.57 12.78 -2.98
CA PHE A 81 -13.59 11.74 -2.70
C PHE A 81 -12.43 12.28 -1.85
N ILE A 82 -11.92 13.47 -2.19
CA ILE A 82 -10.84 14.11 -1.44
C ILE A 82 -11.27 14.41 -0.01
N GLU A 83 -12.49 14.90 0.19
CA GLU A 83 -13.06 15.17 1.51
C GLU A 83 -13.21 13.91 2.37
N LYS A 84 -13.68 12.81 1.75
CA LYS A 84 -13.85 11.52 2.43
C LYS A 84 -12.53 10.79 2.68
N SER A 85 -11.50 11.01 1.86
CA SER A 85 -10.22 10.30 1.98
C SER A 85 -9.47 10.60 3.27
N ASN A 86 -9.58 11.82 3.79
CA ASN A 86 -8.96 12.22 5.07
C ASN A 86 -9.67 13.46 5.67
N PRO A 87 -10.82 13.26 6.36
CA PRO A 87 -11.64 14.34 6.90
C PRO A 87 -10.91 15.24 7.91
N ASP A 88 -10.08 14.65 8.77
CA ASP A 88 -9.35 15.40 9.81
C ASP A 88 -8.33 16.35 9.20
N LYS A 89 -7.58 15.89 8.22
CA LYS A 89 -6.63 16.74 7.50
C LYS A 89 -7.33 17.79 6.64
N MET A 90 -8.51 17.46 6.09
CA MET A 90 -9.35 18.43 5.39
C MET A 90 -9.74 19.58 6.32
N LYS A 91 -10.29 19.26 7.50
CA LYS A 91 -10.70 20.24 8.50
C LYS A 91 -9.53 21.13 8.92
N THR A 92 -8.41 20.52 9.31
CA THR A 92 -7.20 21.28 9.73
C THR A 92 -6.68 22.20 8.62
N THR A 93 -6.65 21.73 7.37
CA THR A 93 -6.21 22.52 6.22
C THR A 93 -7.17 23.68 5.97
N GLN A 94 -8.47 23.46 6.05
CA GLN A 94 -9.48 24.49 5.82
C GLN A 94 -9.47 25.57 6.90
N GLU A 95 -9.32 25.20 8.17
CA GLU A 95 -9.16 26.15 9.28
C GLU A 95 -7.90 27.01 9.10
N ASN A 96 -6.78 26.39 8.70
CA ASN A 96 -5.54 27.13 8.43
C ASN A 96 -5.69 28.13 7.28
N ILE A 97 -6.28 27.71 6.15
CA ILE A 97 -6.52 28.60 5.00
C ILE A 97 -7.49 29.72 5.37
N ASN A 98 -8.51 29.44 6.16
CA ASN A 98 -9.46 30.48 6.61
C ASN A 98 -8.81 31.55 7.49
N LEU A 99 -7.82 31.17 8.32
CA LEU A 99 -7.12 32.08 9.22
C LEU A 99 -5.98 32.85 8.55
N TYR A 100 -5.21 32.21 7.72
CA TYR A 100 -3.93 32.73 7.22
C TYR A 100 -3.87 32.88 5.70
N GLY A 101 -4.91 32.46 4.97
CA GLY A 101 -4.86 32.31 3.52
C GLY A 101 -4.04 31.11 3.07
N GLN A 102 -3.86 30.97 1.78
CA GLN A 102 -3.07 29.87 1.20
C GLN A 102 -1.57 30.13 1.41
N GLN A 103 -0.92 29.35 2.26
CA GLN A 103 0.51 29.50 2.61
C GLN A 103 1.43 28.71 1.67
N HIS A 104 0.96 27.64 1.04
CA HIS A 104 1.74 26.80 0.13
C HIS A 104 1.11 26.79 -1.25
N HIS A 105 1.93 27.01 -2.26
CA HIS A 105 1.48 27.05 -3.66
C HIS A 105 1.15 25.64 -4.18
N GLY A 106 0.21 25.58 -5.12
CA GLY A 106 -0.05 24.38 -5.88
C GLY A 106 0.82 24.28 -7.13
N VAL A 107 0.62 23.21 -7.88
CA VAL A 107 1.18 23.02 -9.23
C VAL A 107 0.05 22.59 -10.15
N VAL A 108 -0.14 23.32 -11.25
CA VAL A 108 -1.17 23.03 -12.26
C VAL A 108 -0.56 22.98 -13.66
N LEU A 109 -1.20 22.28 -14.55
CA LEU A 109 -0.87 22.33 -15.97
C LEU A 109 -1.57 23.52 -16.64
N ASN A 110 -1.12 23.86 -17.81
CA ASN A 110 -1.62 24.95 -18.60
C ASN A 110 -3.08 24.76 -19.09
N ASP A 111 -3.61 23.54 -19.02
CA ASP A 111 -5.02 23.23 -19.28
C ASP A 111 -5.95 23.43 -18.07
N GLY A 112 -5.37 23.71 -16.88
CA GLY A 112 -6.08 23.88 -15.62
C GLY A 112 -6.12 22.63 -14.73
N ARG A 113 -5.46 21.53 -15.10
CA ARG A 113 -5.36 20.30 -14.31
C ARG A 113 -4.44 20.50 -13.11
N ILE A 114 -4.93 20.15 -11.93
CA ILE A 114 -4.18 20.26 -10.67
C ILE A 114 -3.30 19.03 -10.48
N ILE A 115 -1.98 19.21 -10.48
CA ILE A 115 -1.00 18.15 -10.22
C ILE A 115 -0.69 18.05 -8.72
N ASP A 116 -0.54 19.20 -8.04
CA ASP A 116 -0.40 19.25 -6.58
C ASP A 116 -1.27 20.34 -5.98
N GLY A 117 -1.78 20.07 -4.76
CA GLY A 117 -2.60 20.98 -4.00
C GLY A 117 -4.10 20.67 -4.05
N ASN A 118 -4.52 19.49 -4.45
CA ASN A 118 -5.94 19.09 -4.52
C ASN A 118 -6.71 19.38 -3.22
N ARG A 119 -6.14 19.07 -2.03
CA ARG A 119 -6.78 19.37 -0.73
C ARG A 119 -6.95 20.88 -0.52
N ARG A 120 -5.94 21.68 -0.82
CA ARG A 120 -6.00 23.15 -0.69
C ARG A 120 -7.05 23.76 -1.63
N TYR A 121 -7.09 23.27 -2.87
CA TYR A 121 -8.12 23.67 -3.82
C TYR A 121 -9.52 23.30 -3.35
N THR A 122 -9.72 22.10 -2.78
CA THR A 122 -10.99 21.70 -2.16
C THR A 122 -11.39 22.65 -1.03
N CYS A 123 -10.47 22.99 -0.12
CA CYS A 123 -10.73 23.93 0.97
C CYS A 123 -11.12 25.32 0.44
N LEU A 124 -10.44 25.83 -0.58
CA LEU A 124 -10.78 27.11 -1.20
C LEU A 124 -12.16 27.08 -1.87
N ARG A 125 -12.51 26.01 -2.58
CA ARG A 125 -13.87 25.84 -3.14
C ARG A 125 -14.93 25.89 -2.04
N ASN A 126 -14.71 25.25 -0.89
CA ASN A 126 -15.63 25.29 0.24
C ASN A 126 -15.75 26.69 0.83
N LEU A 127 -14.63 27.39 1.01
CA LEU A 127 -14.59 28.73 1.60
C LEU A 127 -15.10 29.81 0.64
N SER A 128 -14.97 29.65 -0.67
CA SER A 128 -15.42 30.62 -1.68
C SER A 128 -16.93 30.85 -1.67
N SER A 129 -17.71 29.90 -1.14
CA SER A 129 -19.14 30.06 -0.93
C SER A 129 -19.49 31.15 0.15
N SER A 130 -18.54 31.46 1.03
CA SER A 130 -18.73 32.40 2.15
C SER A 130 -17.98 33.71 1.96
N SER A 131 -16.95 33.76 1.10
CA SER A 131 -16.18 34.99 0.86
C SER A 131 -15.43 34.96 -0.48
N ASP A 132 -15.50 36.05 -1.23
CA ASP A 132 -14.79 36.22 -2.50
C ASP A 132 -13.25 36.19 -2.38
N ASN A 133 -12.73 36.38 -1.16
CA ASN A 133 -11.29 36.33 -0.90
C ASN A 133 -10.68 34.93 -1.24
N PHE A 134 -11.49 33.88 -1.29
CA PHE A 134 -11.09 32.52 -1.55
C PHE A 134 -11.35 32.06 -3.00
N ASN A 135 -11.70 32.97 -3.91
CA ASN A 135 -12.03 32.62 -5.31
C ASN A 135 -10.82 32.29 -6.19
N TYR A 136 -9.60 32.37 -5.64
CA TYR A 136 -8.36 32.13 -6.37
C TYR A 136 -7.49 31.09 -5.68
N PHE A 137 -6.80 30.28 -6.51
CA PHE A 137 -5.80 29.31 -6.10
C PHE A 137 -4.41 29.82 -6.48
N GLU A 138 -3.50 29.95 -5.51
CA GLU A 138 -2.11 30.31 -5.77
C GLU A 138 -1.31 29.10 -6.21
N THR A 139 -0.70 29.17 -7.40
CA THR A 139 -0.11 28.00 -8.05
C THR A 139 0.98 28.37 -9.05
N VAL A 140 1.90 27.42 -9.29
CA VAL A 140 2.77 27.43 -10.46
C VAL A 140 2.01 26.84 -11.63
N ILE A 141 2.10 27.45 -12.80
CA ILE A 141 1.53 26.93 -14.06
C ILE A 141 2.65 26.32 -14.90
N LEU A 142 2.56 25.04 -15.21
CA LEU A 142 3.51 24.34 -16.07
C LEU A 142 2.96 24.27 -17.50
N GLU A 143 3.75 24.77 -18.46
CA GLU A 143 3.42 24.71 -19.90
C GLU A 143 3.68 23.31 -20.47
N ARG A 144 2.82 22.35 -20.09
CA ARG A 144 2.89 20.97 -20.55
C ARG A 144 1.55 20.48 -21.02
N ASP A 145 1.60 19.72 -22.10
CA ASP A 145 0.47 18.94 -22.62
C ASP A 145 0.44 17.61 -21.87
N TYR A 146 -0.71 17.28 -21.26
CA TYR A 146 -0.86 16.06 -20.49
C TYR A 146 -0.61 14.80 -21.33
N ASP A 147 -1.22 14.72 -22.51
CA ASP A 147 -1.18 13.50 -23.34
C ASP A 147 0.23 13.23 -23.88
N LYS A 148 0.99 14.29 -24.17
CA LYS A 148 2.37 14.18 -24.66
C LYS A 148 3.41 13.96 -23.56
N SER A 149 3.07 14.28 -22.32
CA SER A 149 4.01 14.32 -21.19
C SER A 149 3.52 13.51 -19.99
N ALA A 150 2.60 12.56 -20.18
CA ALA A 150 1.97 11.81 -19.09
C ALA A 150 2.97 11.20 -18.11
N LYS A 151 4.05 10.60 -18.63
CA LYS A 151 5.13 10.02 -17.83
C LYS A 151 5.82 11.07 -16.95
N GLN A 152 6.26 12.19 -17.52
CA GLN A 152 6.96 13.26 -16.80
C GLN A 152 6.04 13.92 -15.75
N ILE A 153 4.77 14.07 -16.09
CA ILE A 153 3.76 14.62 -15.18
C ILE A 153 3.54 13.67 -14.01
N LYS A 154 3.44 12.37 -14.26
CA LYS A 154 3.31 11.37 -13.19
C LYS A 154 4.54 11.33 -12.28
N MET A 155 5.74 11.38 -12.84
CA MET A 155 6.98 11.46 -12.05
C MET A 155 7.01 12.70 -11.17
N LEU A 156 6.58 13.84 -11.68
CA LEU A 156 6.47 15.08 -10.92
C LEU A 156 5.42 14.98 -9.81
N GLU A 157 4.24 14.43 -10.11
CA GLU A 157 3.19 14.20 -9.11
C GLU A 157 3.71 13.35 -7.94
N LEU A 158 4.34 12.21 -8.24
CA LEU A 158 4.91 11.32 -7.24
C LEU A 158 6.01 12.01 -6.42
N GLN A 159 6.88 12.79 -7.08
CA GLN A 159 7.92 13.56 -6.40
C GLN A 159 7.33 14.59 -5.42
N LEU A 160 6.30 15.30 -5.82
CA LEU A 160 5.65 16.33 -4.98
C LEU A 160 4.85 15.72 -3.83
N GLN A 161 4.20 14.57 -4.06
CA GLN A 161 3.29 13.97 -3.09
C GLN A 161 3.95 12.98 -2.13
N ILE A 162 4.91 12.21 -2.58
CA ILE A 162 5.54 11.13 -1.83
C ILE A 162 7.03 11.43 -1.56
N GLY A 163 7.71 12.06 -2.51
CA GLY A 163 9.14 12.36 -2.43
C GLY A 163 9.49 13.54 -1.51
N SER A 164 8.51 14.35 -1.08
CA SER A 164 8.72 15.46 -0.16
C SER A 164 8.89 14.99 1.29
N GLU A 165 9.58 15.78 2.12
CA GLU A 165 9.83 15.46 3.53
C GLU A 165 8.54 15.41 4.36
N GLU A 166 7.55 16.24 4.04
CA GLU A 166 6.22 16.23 4.67
C GLU A 166 5.32 15.17 4.01
N ARG A 167 5.44 13.93 4.46
CA ARG A 167 4.60 12.83 4.00
C ARG A 167 3.18 13.00 4.53
N VAL A 168 2.23 13.16 3.63
CA VAL A 168 0.81 12.99 3.97
C VAL A 168 0.46 11.52 3.83
N ASP A 169 -0.16 10.95 4.88
CA ASP A 169 -0.55 9.55 4.90
C ASP A 169 -1.50 9.22 3.72
N TYR A 170 -1.05 8.28 2.90
CA TYR A 170 -1.88 7.59 1.90
C TYR A 170 -2.59 6.43 2.59
N ASP A 171 -3.81 6.14 2.16
CA ASP A 171 -4.36 4.80 2.42
C ASP A 171 -3.41 3.76 1.80
N PRO A 172 -3.01 2.72 2.55
CA PRO A 172 -2.05 1.73 2.06
C PRO A 172 -2.51 1.03 0.77
N ILE A 173 -3.81 0.78 0.62
CA ILE A 173 -4.38 0.16 -0.59
C ILE A 173 -4.33 1.14 -1.77
N ASP A 174 -4.69 2.42 -1.57
CA ASP A 174 -4.58 3.44 -2.62
C ASP A 174 -3.16 3.53 -3.16
N ARG A 175 -2.15 3.45 -2.28
CA ARG A 175 -0.75 3.46 -2.66
C ARG A 175 -0.34 2.22 -3.46
N LEU A 176 -0.77 1.01 -3.05
CA LEU A 176 -0.49 -0.23 -3.78
C LEU A 176 -1.16 -0.24 -5.15
N VAL A 177 -2.41 0.22 -5.22
CA VAL A 177 -3.16 0.35 -6.48
C VAL A 177 -2.50 1.35 -7.42
N GLY A 178 -2.08 2.52 -6.91
CA GLY A 178 -1.35 3.52 -7.69
C GLY A 178 -0.06 2.94 -8.27
N LEU A 179 0.75 2.28 -7.46
CA LEU A 179 1.98 1.62 -7.89
C LEU A 179 1.72 0.57 -8.99
N TYR A 180 0.70 -0.28 -8.82
CA TYR A 180 0.33 -1.29 -9.81
C TYR A 180 -0.11 -0.66 -11.14
N ARG A 181 -0.95 0.37 -11.06
CA ARG A 181 -1.44 1.09 -12.25
C ARG A 181 -0.31 1.77 -13.01
N ASP A 182 0.58 2.44 -12.32
CA ASP A 182 1.66 3.19 -12.96
C ASP A 182 2.69 2.29 -13.67
N ILE A 183 3.00 1.13 -13.08
CA ILE A 183 4.04 0.24 -13.61
C ILE A 183 3.45 -0.84 -14.52
N ILE A 184 2.33 -1.48 -14.12
CA ILE A 184 1.79 -2.65 -14.83
C ILE A 184 0.64 -2.29 -15.76
N GLU A 185 -0.42 -1.65 -15.23
CA GLU A 185 -1.65 -1.42 -16.00
C GLU A 185 -1.43 -0.38 -17.11
N ASN A 186 -0.81 0.75 -16.79
CA ASN A 186 -0.56 1.83 -17.73
C ASN A 186 0.83 1.77 -18.37
N GLY A 187 1.79 1.04 -17.78
CA GLY A 187 3.16 0.94 -18.29
C GLY A 187 3.88 2.30 -18.37
N LEU A 188 3.50 3.26 -17.54
CA LEU A 188 4.04 4.62 -17.58
C LEU A 188 5.47 4.69 -17.03
N LEU A 189 5.76 3.94 -15.96
CA LEU A 189 7.03 4.01 -15.23
C LEU A 189 7.67 2.62 -15.11
N THR A 190 8.99 2.59 -15.09
CA THR A 190 9.74 1.43 -14.59
C THR A 190 9.82 1.45 -13.06
N GLU A 191 10.17 0.32 -12.45
CA GLU A 191 10.38 0.23 -11.00
C GLU A 191 11.47 1.20 -10.52
N GLU A 192 12.53 1.40 -11.32
CA GLU A 192 13.62 2.34 -11.03
C GLU A 192 13.16 3.80 -11.10
N GLU A 193 12.34 4.14 -12.07
CA GLU A 193 11.79 5.49 -12.23
C GLU A 193 10.81 5.82 -11.10
N TYR A 194 9.95 4.86 -10.74
CA TYR A 194 9.05 5.01 -9.60
C TYR A 194 9.84 5.18 -8.28
N ALA A 195 10.85 4.34 -8.06
CA ALA A 195 11.72 4.41 -6.88
C ALA A 195 12.42 5.77 -6.76
N ARG A 196 12.95 6.29 -7.87
CA ARG A 196 13.58 7.62 -7.92
C ARG A 196 12.57 8.73 -7.61
N SER A 197 11.39 8.69 -8.22
CA SER A 197 10.35 9.72 -8.03
C SER A 197 9.79 9.74 -6.61
N THR A 198 9.79 8.61 -5.91
CA THR A 198 9.28 8.48 -4.54
C THR A 198 10.36 8.49 -3.47
N ASN A 199 11.63 8.72 -3.85
CA ASN A 199 12.80 8.67 -2.96
C ASN A 199 12.89 7.36 -2.16
N GLN A 200 12.69 6.22 -2.84
CA GLN A 200 12.74 4.88 -2.26
C GLN A 200 13.83 4.02 -2.92
N LYS A 201 14.19 2.91 -2.27
CA LYS A 201 15.06 1.90 -2.88
C LYS A 201 14.25 1.06 -3.86
N THR A 202 14.82 0.72 -5.02
CA THR A 202 14.17 -0.14 -6.02
C THR A 202 13.73 -1.49 -5.44
N SER A 203 14.51 -2.07 -4.51
CA SER A 203 14.14 -3.32 -3.83
C SER A 203 12.86 -3.20 -2.99
N VAL A 204 12.60 -2.03 -2.41
CA VAL A 204 11.35 -1.76 -1.69
C VAL A 204 10.18 -1.67 -2.66
N VAL A 205 10.37 -0.95 -3.76
CA VAL A 205 9.35 -0.81 -4.82
C VAL A 205 9.01 -2.17 -5.43
N LYS A 206 10.00 -3.03 -5.72
CA LYS A 206 9.78 -4.39 -6.22
C LYS A 206 8.91 -5.21 -5.26
N LYS A 207 9.24 -5.19 -3.99
CA LYS A 207 8.45 -5.89 -2.96
C LYS A 207 7.02 -5.34 -2.86
N GLU A 208 6.83 -4.01 -2.84
CA GLU A 208 5.50 -3.41 -2.81
C GLU A 208 4.70 -3.74 -4.07
N LEU A 209 5.36 -3.84 -5.24
CA LEU A 209 4.72 -4.25 -6.49
C LEU A 209 4.24 -5.71 -6.46
N GLU A 210 5.01 -6.63 -5.86
CA GLU A 210 4.56 -8.00 -5.65
C GLU A 210 3.32 -8.05 -4.73
N ILE A 211 3.31 -7.27 -3.66
CA ILE A 211 2.14 -7.15 -2.78
C ILE A 211 0.95 -6.54 -3.53
N ALA A 212 1.18 -5.52 -4.37
CA ALA A 212 0.14 -4.92 -5.18
C ALA A 212 -0.47 -5.90 -6.20
N LYS A 213 0.36 -6.76 -6.81
CA LYS A 213 -0.12 -7.87 -7.67
C LYS A 213 -1.03 -8.82 -6.91
N LEU A 214 -0.68 -9.19 -5.67
CA LEU A 214 -1.54 -10.05 -4.83
C LEU A 214 -2.89 -9.39 -4.51
N VAL A 215 -2.94 -8.06 -4.34
CA VAL A 215 -4.21 -7.34 -4.19
C VAL A 215 -5.08 -7.49 -5.44
N VAL A 216 -4.49 -7.34 -6.62
CA VAL A 216 -5.22 -7.49 -7.90
C VAL A 216 -5.66 -8.92 -8.11
N GLU A 217 -4.78 -9.91 -7.88
CA GLU A 217 -5.10 -11.34 -7.96
C GLU A 217 -6.23 -11.72 -6.98
N PHE A 218 -6.25 -11.14 -5.78
CA PHE A 218 -7.35 -11.33 -4.84
C PHE A 218 -8.68 -10.83 -5.42
N LEU A 219 -8.69 -9.62 -5.99
CA LEU A 219 -9.91 -9.05 -6.59
C LEU A 219 -10.39 -9.89 -7.79
N ASP A 220 -9.46 -10.38 -8.59
CA ASP A 220 -9.78 -11.27 -9.72
C ASP A 220 -10.35 -12.61 -9.23
N ALA A 221 -9.75 -13.21 -8.19
CA ALA A 221 -10.21 -14.46 -7.59
C ALA A 221 -11.63 -14.35 -7.01
N ILE A 222 -11.97 -13.22 -6.41
CA ILE A 222 -13.34 -12.97 -5.91
C ILE A 222 -14.29 -12.43 -6.98
N LYS A 223 -13.92 -12.53 -8.27
CA LYS A 223 -14.71 -12.07 -9.43
C LYS A 223 -15.08 -10.57 -9.41
N ALA A 224 -14.22 -9.74 -8.80
CA ALA A 224 -14.37 -8.30 -8.69
C ALA A 224 -13.21 -7.52 -9.36
N PRO A 225 -12.87 -7.79 -10.64
CA PRO A 225 -11.73 -7.17 -11.30
C PRO A 225 -11.85 -5.65 -11.29
N LYS A 226 -10.73 -4.96 -11.00
CA LYS A 226 -10.61 -3.50 -10.94
C LYS A 226 -11.49 -2.81 -9.88
N GLN A 227 -12.24 -3.54 -9.06
CA GLN A 227 -13.01 -2.98 -7.96
C GLN A 227 -12.12 -2.73 -6.73
N TYR A 228 -11.11 -1.89 -6.88
CA TYR A 228 -10.07 -1.62 -5.88
C TYR A 228 -10.63 -1.14 -4.53
N TYR A 229 -11.80 -0.51 -4.52
CA TYR A 229 -12.46 -0.09 -3.30
C TYR A 229 -12.77 -1.26 -2.35
N LEU A 230 -13.05 -2.46 -2.89
CA LEU A 230 -13.28 -3.65 -2.07
C LEU A 230 -12.04 -4.05 -1.29
N ALA A 231 -10.85 -3.92 -1.88
CA ALA A 231 -9.61 -4.19 -1.16
C ALA A 231 -9.43 -3.28 0.06
N ARG A 232 -9.81 -2.00 -0.06
CA ARG A 232 -9.82 -1.05 1.05
C ARG A 232 -10.90 -1.37 2.08
N GLU A 233 -12.15 -1.58 1.67
CA GLU A 233 -13.27 -1.90 2.57
C GLU A 233 -13.07 -3.21 3.34
N LEU A 234 -12.40 -4.17 2.73
CA LEU A 234 -12.07 -5.45 3.35
C LEU A 234 -10.82 -5.40 4.23
N GLU A 235 -10.13 -4.25 4.29
CA GLU A 235 -8.95 -4.00 5.13
C GLU A 235 -7.82 -5.01 4.87
N ILE A 236 -7.56 -5.35 3.61
CA ILE A 236 -6.66 -6.46 3.27
C ILE A 236 -5.16 -6.10 3.27
N ASP A 237 -4.76 -4.83 3.42
CA ASP A 237 -3.33 -4.43 3.36
C ASP A 237 -2.45 -5.25 4.31
N GLY A 238 -2.79 -5.28 5.60
CA GLY A 238 -2.04 -6.06 6.58
C GLY A 238 -2.01 -7.56 6.27
N PRO A 239 -3.18 -8.20 6.08
CA PRO A 239 -3.26 -9.61 5.72
C PRO A 239 -2.50 -10.00 4.45
N ILE A 240 -2.58 -9.22 3.37
CA ILE A 240 -1.88 -9.48 2.10
C ILE A 240 -0.36 -9.44 2.28
N ARG A 241 0.17 -8.56 3.13
CA ARG A 241 1.60 -8.50 3.47
C ARG A 241 2.06 -9.76 4.20
N GLU A 242 1.24 -10.28 5.11
CA GLU A 242 1.51 -11.56 5.78
C GLU A 242 1.44 -12.74 4.80
N LEU A 243 0.47 -12.73 3.87
CA LEU A 243 0.38 -13.72 2.80
C LEU A 243 1.63 -13.71 1.92
N HIS A 244 2.08 -12.54 1.44
CA HIS A 244 3.30 -12.40 0.66
C HIS A 244 4.51 -13.03 1.39
N ALA A 245 4.63 -12.77 2.70
CA ALA A 245 5.70 -13.35 3.51
C ALA A 245 5.59 -14.89 3.68
N ALA A 246 4.37 -15.44 3.70
CA ALA A 246 4.14 -16.88 3.73
C ALA A 246 4.49 -17.55 2.40
N LEU A 247 3.99 -17.00 1.28
CA LEU A 247 4.25 -17.53 -0.08
C LEU A 247 5.73 -17.55 -0.41
N SER A 248 6.49 -16.53 -0.01
CA SER A 248 7.95 -16.47 -0.22
C SER A 248 8.73 -17.64 0.43
N SER A 249 8.10 -18.39 1.33
CA SER A 249 8.72 -19.55 1.99
C SER A 249 8.38 -20.90 1.35
N ILE A 250 7.51 -20.92 0.35
CA ILE A 250 7.08 -22.12 -0.37
C ILE A 250 7.84 -22.15 -1.71
N SER A 251 8.58 -23.21 -1.98
CA SER A 251 9.32 -23.38 -3.24
C SER A 251 8.52 -24.08 -4.33
N ASP A 252 7.47 -24.81 -3.97
CA ASP A 252 6.59 -25.54 -4.87
C ASP A 252 5.48 -24.57 -5.36
N GLU A 253 5.41 -24.34 -6.68
CA GLU A 253 4.49 -23.38 -7.29
C GLU A 253 3.02 -23.81 -7.14
N ASP A 254 2.70 -25.09 -7.22
CA ASP A 254 1.33 -25.60 -7.05
C ASP A 254 0.86 -25.35 -5.60
N LYS A 255 1.71 -25.63 -4.62
CA LYS A 255 1.41 -25.36 -3.21
C LYS A 255 1.32 -23.86 -2.93
N GLN A 256 2.18 -23.04 -3.56
CA GLN A 256 2.05 -21.57 -3.48
C GLN A 256 0.68 -21.11 -3.97
N GLN A 257 0.23 -21.65 -5.09
CA GLN A 257 -1.05 -21.31 -5.68
C GLN A 257 -2.22 -21.74 -4.77
N ALA A 258 -2.18 -22.98 -4.25
CA ALA A 258 -3.20 -23.47 -3.33
C ALA A 258 -3.28 -22.60 -2.07
N VAL A 259 -2.16 -22.32 -1.40
CA VAL A 259 -2.11 -21.46 -0.21
C VAL A 259 -2.60 -20.04 -0.51
N LYS A 260 -2.32 -19.52 -1.70
CA LYS A 260 -2.80 -18.21 -2.13
C LYS A 260 -4.34 -18.17 -2.22
N TYR A 261 -4.97 -19.13 -2.88
CA TYR A 261 -6.43 -19.21 -2.98
C TYR A 261 -7.10 -19.47 -1.62
N ILE A 262 -6.50 -20.31 -0.79
CA ILE A 262 -6.93 -20.51 0.61
C ILE A 262 -6.93 -19.19 1.36
N ALA A 263 -5.86 -18.42 1.29
CA ALA A 263 -5.77 -17.12 1.94
C ALA A 263 -6.81 -16.13 1.38
N PHE A 264 -7.06 -16.12 0.08
CA PHE A 264 -8.06 -15.28 -0.56
C PHE A 264 -9.48 -15.63 -0.08
N THR A 265 -9.81 -16.90 0.02
CA THR A 265 -11.09 -17.35 0.58
C THR A 265 -11.23 -16.94 2.05
N ASN A 266 -10.18 -17.07 2.84
CA ASN A 266 -10.18 -16.61 4.22
C ASN A 266 -10.36 -15.08 4.33
N LEU A 267 -9.75 -14.30 3.45
CA LEU A 267 -9.95 -12.84 3.40
C LEU A 267 -11.40 -12.48 3.01
N LEU A 268 -11.96 -13.18 2.03
CA LEU A 268 -13.35 -13.00 1.61
C LEU A 268 -14.31 -13.31 2.75
N MET A 269 -14.18 -14.46 3.38
CA MET A 269 -15.11 -14.95 4.43
C MET A 269 -14.93 -14.24 5.77
N ARG A 270 -13.73 -13.76 6.10
CA ARG A 270 -13.37 -13.12 7.38
C ARG A 270 -13.73 -13.98 8.59
N PRO A 271 -13.14 -15.17 8.75
CA PRO A 271 -13.47 -16.09 9.85
C PRO A 271 -13.01 -15.60 11.23
N ASP A 272 -12.17 -14.57 11.29
CA ASP A 272 -11.70 -13.97 12.54
C ASP A 272 -11.89 -12.46 12.55
N GLY A 273 -12.05 -11.87 13.73
CA GLY A 273 -12.19 -10.42 13.89
C GLY A 273 -10.93 -9.65 13.48
N SER A 274 -9.74 -10.27 13.62
CA SER A 274 -8.46 -9.68 13.23
C SER A 274 -7.74 -10.56 12.20
N MET A 275 -7.85 -10.17 10.92
CA MET A 275 -7.34 -10.98 9.81
C MET A 275 -5.81 -10.96 9.69
N THR A 276 -5.12 -9.89 10.05
CA THR A 276 -3.64 -9.83 9.96
C THR A 276 -2.97 -10.92 10.81
N PRO A 277 -3.22 -11.07 12.12
CA PRO A 277 -2.63 -12.16 12.90
C PRO A 277 -3.19 -13.53 12.49
N PHE A 278 -4.40 -13.60 11.94
CA PHE A 278 -4.96 -14.85 11.43
C PHE A 278 -4.17 -15.37 10.23
N ILE A 279 -3.95 -14.54 9.20
CA ILE A 279 -3.17 -14.90 7.99
C ILE A 279 -1.68 -15.11 8.33
N ARG A 280 -1.13 -14.40 9.32
CA ARG A 280 0.26 -14.59 9.78
C ARG A 280 0.58 -16.04 10.17
N LYS A 281 -0.40 -16.82 10.63
CA LYS A 281 -0.24 -18.24 10.95
C LYS A 281 0.24 -19.06 9.76
N LEU A 282 -0.15 -18.67 8.54
CA LEU A 282 0.31 -19.31 7.30
C LEU A 282 1.83 -19.35 7.20
N LYS A 283 2.55 -18.36 7.73
CA LYS A 283 4.02 -18.34 7.69
C LYS A 283 4.67 -19.52 8.44
N GLY A 284 4.09 -19.95 9.54
CA GLY A 284 4.51 -21.14 10.26
C GLY A 284 4.08 -22.42 9.52
N ILE A 285 2.83 -22.46 9.08
CA ILE A 285 2.26 -23.61 8.37
C ILE A 285 3.03 -23.89 7.07
N SER A 286 3.35 -22.85 6.29
CA SER A 286 4.08 -22.94 5.02
C SER A 286 5.46 -23.58 5.15
N LYS A 287 6.11 -23.44 6.30
CA LYS A 287 7.44 -24.03 6.59
C LYS A 287 7.37 -25.39 7.26
N SER A 288 6.18 -25.85 7.62
CA SER A 288 5.98 -27.05 8.41
C SER A 288 5.70 -28.26 7.53
N VAL A 289 5.82 -29.45 8.10
CA VAL A 289 5.40 -30.72 7.49
C VAL A 289 3.87 -30.86 7.40
N TYR A 290 3.12 -29.91 7.94
CA TYR A 290 1.66 -29.93 7.95
C TYR A 290 1.03 -29.11 6.82
N LEU A 291 1.86 -28.59 5.89
CA LEU A 291 1.37 -27.78 4.77
C LEU A 291 0.39 -28.57 3.88
N ASP A 292 0.73 -29.80 3.53
CA ASP A 292 -0.13 -30.64 2.67
C ASP A 292 -1.46 -30.95 3.38
N GLU A 293 -1.40 -31.33 4.67
CA GLU A 293 -2.60 -31.56 5.48
C GLU A 293 -3.50 -30.29 5.55
N PHE A 294 -2.88 -29.11 5.59
CA PHE A 294 -3.61 -27.84 5.63
C PHE A 294 -4.33 -27.58 4.29
N ILE A 295 -3.62 -27.75 3.18
CA ILE A 295 -4.17 -27.59 1.83
C ILE A 295 -5.35 -28.54 1.63
N ASP A 296 -5.15 -29.85 1.85
CA ASP A 296 -6.18 -30.89 1.68
C ASP A 296 -7.47 -30.60 2.45
N LYS A 297 -7.37 -29.94 3.62
CA LYS A 297 -8.53 -29.61 4.45
C LYS A 297 -9.29 -28.35 4.04
N GLU A 298 -8.64 -27.40 3.39
CA GLU A 298 -9.26 -26.12 3.02
C GLU A 298 -9.64 -26.07 1.54
N GLU A 299 -9.06 -26.89 0.67
CA GLU A 299 -9.23 -26.85 -0.78
C GLU A 299 -10.71 -26.92 -1.20
N ASP A 300 -11.43 -27.96 -0.76
CA ASP A 300 -12.87 -28.14 -1.06
C ASP A 300 -13.73 -26.94 -0.62
N ILE A 301 -13.42 -26.36 0.55
CA ILE A 301 -14.12 -25.20 1.07
C ILE A 301 -13.86 -23.99 0.18
N CYS A 302 -12.60 -23.82 -0.25
CA CYS A 302 -12.18 -22.71 -1.10
C CYS A 302 -12.83 -22.78 -2.47
N GLU A 303 -12.75 -23.93 -3.14
CA GLU A 303 -13.41 -24.15 -4.44
C GLU A 303 -14.89 -23.85 -4.36
N THR A 304 -15.61 -24.48 -3.39
CA THR A 304 -17.04 -24.28 -3.21
C THR A 304 -17.37 -22.78 -2.97
N THR A 305 -16.59 -22.09 -2.17
CA THR A 305 -16.84 -20.68 -1.84
C THR A 305 -16.64 -19.76 -3.05
N LEU A 306 -15.54 -19.94 -3.80
CA LEU A 306 -15.21 -19.10 -4.96
C LEU A 306 -16.11 -19.41 -6.17
N ASP A 307 -16.48 -20.67 -6.39
CA ASP A 307 -17.36 -21.07 -7.49
C ASP A 307 -18.78 -20.53 -7.33
N ASN A 308 -19.28 -20.47 -6.11
CA ASN A 308 -20.61 -19.94 -5.78
C ASN A 308 -20.70 -18.41 -5.85
N LEU A 309 -19.59 -17.71 -6.14
CA LEU A 309 -19.62 -16.26 -6.35
C LEU A 309 -20.41 -15.90 -7.63
N PRO A 310 -21.17 -14.78 -7.62
CA PRO A 310 -21.79 -14.24 -8.83
C PRO A 310 -20.78 -14.04 -9.96
N ASP A 311 -21.30 -13.84 -11.18
CA ASP A 311 -20.46 -13.53 -12.34
C ASP A 311 -19.53 -12.33 -12.09
N ALA A 312 -18.42 -12.29 -12.83
CA ALA A 312 -17.44 -11.22 -12.72
C ALA A 312 -18.07 -9.82 -12.86
N GLY A 313 -17.69 -8.92 -11.98
CA GLY A 313 -18.19 -7.55 -11.93
C GLY A 313 -19.53 -7.37 -11.18
N LYS A 314 -20.20 -8.45 -10.77
CA LYS A 314 -21.43 -8.39 -9.95
C LYS A 314 -21.18 -8.50 -8.45
N VAL A 315 -19.93 -8.81 -8.05
CA VAL A 315 -19.52 -8.84 -6.64
C VAL A 315 -19.33 -7.41 -6.17
N ASN A 316 -19.99 -7.04 -5.08
CA ASN A 316 -19.91 -5.74 -4.42
C ASN A 316 -20.00 -5.94 -2.89
N SER A 317 -19.94 -4.85 -2.13
CA SER A 317 -19.96 -4.87 -0.67
C SER A 317 -21.20 -5.60 -0.09
N GLU A 318 -22.38 -5.46 -0.71
CA GLU A 318 -23.62 -6.13 -0.27
C GLU A 318 -23.54 -7.64 -0.48
N VAL A 319 -23.03 -8.06 -1.65
CA VAL A 319 -22.82 -9.49 -1.97
C VAL A 319 -21.82 -10.11 -0.99
N ILE A 320 -20.70 -9.42 -0.71
CA ILE A 320 -19.72 -9.90 0.26
C ILE A 320 -20.32 -9.99 1.67
N ALA A 321 -21.08 -8.98 2.08
CA ALA A 321 -21.78 -9.01 3.38
C ALA A 321 -22.72 -10.23 3.49
N LYS A 322 -23.43 -10.56 2.43
CA LYS A 322 -24.29 -11.74 2.37
C LYS A 322 -23.51 -13.05 2.44
N ILE A 323 -22.39 -13.16 1.71
CA ILE A 323 -21.51 -14.35 1.75
C ILE A 323 -20.99 -14.56 3.18
N ARG A 324 -20.60 -13.49 3.86
CA ARG A 324 -20.13 -13.50 5.24
C ARG A 324 -21.19 -13.89 6.28
N THR A 325 -22.43 -14.15 5.92
CA THR A 325 -23.45 -14.72 6.84
C THR A 325 -23.34 -16.23 6.99
N ASP A 326 -22.51 -16.90 6.19
CA ASP A 326 -22.27 -18.34 6.33
C ASP A 326 -21.31 -18.61 7.51
N ASP A 327 -21.88 -18.65 8.70
CA ASP A 327 -21.15 -18.90 9.94
C ASP A 327 -20.50 -20.28 9.99
N LYS A 328 -21.13 -21.29 9.35
CA LYS A 328 -20.57 -22.65 9.30
C LYS A 328 -19.23 -22.66 8.58
N THR A 329 -19.16 -22.10 7.38
CA THR A 329 -17.91 -22.01 6.61
C THR A 329 -16.85 -21.20 7.37
N LYS A 330 -17.23 -20.10 8.01
CA LYS A 330 -16.28 -19.31 8.84
C LYS A 330 -15.73 -20.13 10.02
N GLU A 331 -16.57 -20.86 10.72
CA GLU A 331 -16.13 -21.71 11.85
C GLU A 331 -15.22 -22.83 11.38
N ASP A 332 -15.51 -23.48 10.24
CA ASP A 332 -14.66 -24.52 9.68
C ASP A 332 -13.29 -23.98 9.30
N LEU A 333 -13.19 -22.86 8.57
CA LEU A 333 -11.93 -22.21 8.21
C LEU A 333 -11.13 -21.82 9.47
N LYS A 334 -11.77 -21.21 10.46
CA LYS A 334 -11.14 -20.83 11.71
C LYS A 334 -10.60 -22.05 12.49
N ARG A 335 -11.39 -23.13 12.53
CA ARG A 335 -11.03 -24.38 13.20
C ARG A 335 -9.84 -25.04 12.54
N ILE A 336 -9.84 -25.19 11.19
CA ILE A 336 -8.75 -25.82 10.45
C ILE A 336 -7.44 -25.05 10.68
N MET A 337 -7.45 -23.73 10.45
CA MET A 337 -6.31 -22.86 10.68
C MET A 337 -5.75 -23.02 12.11
N THR A 338 -6.63 -23.00 13.11
CA THR A 338 -6.23 -23.08 14.52
C THR A 338 -5.65 -24.44 14.89
N VAL A 339 -6.25 -25.52 14.39
CA VAL A 339 -5.79 -26.88 14.66
C VAL A 339 -4.41 -27.13 14.06
N VAL A 340 -4.20 -26.70 12.81
CA VAL A 340 -2.90 -26.90 12.14
C VAL A 340 -1.82 -25.99 12.77
N ASP A 341 -2.12 -24.72 13.04
CA ASP A 341 -1.19 -23.80 13.72
C ASP A 341 -0.74 -24.34 15.10
N ASN A 342 -1.67 -24.94 15.85
CA ASN A 342 -1.34 -25.59 17.13
C ASN A 342 -0.41 -26.81 16.95
N LYS A 343 -0.64 -27.64 15.92
CA LYS A 343 0.27 -28.74 15.61
C LYS A 343 1.68 -28.24 15.29
N VAL A 344 1.80 -27.18 14.49
CA VAL A 344 3.08 -26.52 14.18
C VAL A 344 3.77 -26.07 15.45
N LYS A 345 3.10 -25.31 16.31
CA LYS A 345 3.65 -24.81 17.58
C LYS A 345 4.11 -25.91 18.53
N VAL A 346 3.32 -26.97 18.64
CA VAL A 346 3.68 -28.14 19.48
C VAL A 346 4.95 -28.79 18.94
N LYS A 347 5.04 -28.96 17.62
CA LYS A 347 6.24 -29.54 17.00
C LYS A 347 7.46 -28.64 17.19
N GLU A 348 7.34 -27.34 16.91
CA GLU A 348 8.42 -26.36 17.10
C GLU A 348 8.92 -26.37 18.56
N THR A 349 8.00 -26.43 19.53
CA THR A 349 8.33 -26.48 20.96
C THR A 349 9.12 -27.75 21.31
N ARG A 350 8.75 -28.90 20.74
CA ARG A 350 9.45 -30.17 20.94
C ARG A 350 10.83 -30.22 20.29
N ASP A 351 10.94 -29.60 19.11
CA ASP A 351 12.18 -29.60 18.34
C ASP A 351 13.19 -28.54 18.83
N LYS A 352 12.69 -27.47 19.50
CA LYS A 352 13.50 -26.33 19.94
C LYS A 352 14.73 -26.70 20.78
N PRO A 353 14.65 -27.57 21.80
CA PRO A 353 15.84 -27.93 22.59
C PRO A 353 16.94 -28.53 21.72
N ASN A 354 16.58 -29.47 20.83
CA ASN A 354 17.56 -30.10 19.94
C ASN A 354 18.14 -29.11 18.92
N GLN A 355 17.35 -28.15 18.43
CA GLN A 355 17.84 -27.08 17.55
C GLN A 355 18.83 -26.15 18.28
N MET A 356 18.56 -25.82 19.53
CA MET A 356 19.49 -25.02 20.37
C MET A 356 20.83 -25.73 20.55
N VAL A 357 20.82 -27.03 20.84
CA VAL A 357 22.05 -27.83 20.95
C VAL A 357 22.82 -27.84 19.63
N LYS A 358 22.12 -28.04 18.49
CA LYS A 358 22.77 -28.00 17.16
C LYS A 358 23.40 -26.62 16.88
N SER A 359 22.69 -25.53 17.17
CA SER A 359 23.21 -24.18 16.99
C SER A 359 24.45 -23.90 17.83
N ALA A 360 24.47 -24.40 19.08
CA ALA A 360 25.65 -24.31 19.94
C ALA A 360 26.85 -25.06 19.36
N ILE A 361 26.62 -26.28 18.83
CA ILE A 361 27.67 -27.08 18.16
C ILE A 361 28.22 -26.32 16.93
N ASP A 362 27.34 -25.75 16.10
CA ASP A 362 27.76 -25.04 14.90
C ASP A 362 28.53 -23.77 15.25
N SER A 363 28.11 -23.04 16.31
CA SER A 363 28.84 -21.87 16.81
C SER A 363 30.23 -22.23 17.30
N LEU A 364 30.38 -23.33 18.05
CA LEU A 364 31.68 -23.80 18.51
C LEU A 364 32.60 -24.22 17.35
N LYS A 365 32.04 -24.92 16.34
CA LYS A 365 32.78 -25.33 15.14
C LYS A 365 33.24 -24.15 14.28
N ALA A 366 32.55 -23.04 14.35
CA ALA A 366 32.89 -21.83 13.61
C ALA A 366 34.04 -21.03 14.24
N ILE A 367 34.53 -21.41 15.43
CA ILE A 367 35.67 -20.76 16.10
C ILE A 367 36.94 -21.05 15.28
N ASP A 368 37.58 -20.01 14.78
CA ASP A 368 38.84 -20.11 14.06
C ASP A 368 40.00 -20.24 15.05
N VAL A 369 40.62 -21.41 15.03
CA VAL A 369 41.79 -21.73 15.91
C VAL A 369 42.97 -20.79 15.68
N GLU A 370 43.15 -20.25 14.48
CA GLU A 370 44.24 -19.28 14.20
C GLU A 370 44.00 -17.93 14.85
N ILE A 371 42.72 -17.58 15.07
CA ILE A 371 42.36 -16.36 15.83
C ILE A 371 42.67 -16.55 17.31
N ILE A 372 42.42 -17.74 17.87
CA ILE A 372 42.75 -18.02 19.28
C ILE A 372 44.22 -17.81 19.60
N LYS A 373 45.10 -18.14 18.68
CA LYS A 373 46.56 -17.94 18.85
C LYS A 373 47.00 -16.46 18.91
N ARG A 374 46.10 -15.55 18.58
CA ARG A 374 46.35 -14.09 18.54
C ARG A 374 45.66 -13.33 19.66
N LEU A 375 44.93 -14.05 20.55
CA LEU A 375 44.27 -13.44 21.69
C LEU A 375 45.28 -12.95 22.73
N THR A 376 44.93 -11.91 23.45
CA THR A 376 45.69 -11.45 24.62
C THR A 376 45.51 -12.42 25.80
N ASP A 377 46.40 -12.36 26.79
CA ASP A 377 46.32 -13.21 27.97
C ASP A 377 44.97 -13.04 28.72
N GLU A 378 44.44 -11.81 28.79
CA GLU A 378 43.11 -11.52 29.39
C GLU A 378 41.99 -12.18 28.60
N GLN A 379 42.03 -12.09 27.27
CA GLN A 379 41.02 -12.75 26.41
C GLN A 379 41.11 -14.26 26.46
N ILE A 380 42.28 -14.82 26.69
CA ILE A 380 42.48 -16.26 26.87
C ILE A 380 41.86 -16.71 28.22
N GLU A 381 42.06 -15.98 29.31
CA GLU A 381 41.50 -16.28 30.60
C GLU A 381 39.96 -16.18 30.56
N ASP A 382 39.37 -15.14 29.95
CA ASP A 382 37.93 -15.01 29.72
C ASP A 382 37.38 -16.19 28.89
N MET A 383 38.09 -16.61 27.86
CA MET A 383 37.67 -17.73 27.04
C MET A 383 37.70 -19.07 27.82
N LYS A 384 38.69 -19.28 28.69
CA LYS A 384 38.76 -20.47 29.58
C LYS A 384 37.56 -20.50 30.52
N ALA A 385 37.29 -19.38 31.19
CA ALA A 385 36.14 -19.29 32.10
C ALA A 385 34.81 -19.59 31.41
N ASN A 386 34.61 -19.07 30.16
CA ASN A 386 33.42 -19.35 29.36
C ASN A 386 33.35 -20.83 28.91
N LEU A 387 34.47 -21.49 28.63
CA LEU A 387 34.50 -22.91 28.31
C LEU A 387 34.17 -23.80 29.53
N GLU A 388 34.63 -23.44 30.72
CA GLU A 388 34.28 -24.11 31.96
C GLU A 388 32.77 -23.99 32.23
N MET A 389 32.19 -22.79 32.10
CA MET A 389 30.76 -22.57 32.26
C MET A 389 29.95 -23.38 31.19
N LEU A 390 30.43 -23.44 29.94
CA LEU A 390 29.81 -24.23 28.90
C LEU A 390 29.79 -25.72 29.25
N GLU A 391 30.86 -26.24 29.84
CA GLU A 391 30.95 -27.64 30.29
C GLU A 391 29.96 -27.95 31.40
N GLU A 392 29.80 -27.05 32.37
CA GLU A 392 28.80 -27.15 33.45
C GLU A 392 27.39 -27.22 32.87
N VAL A 393 27.00 -26.24 32.03
CA VAL A 393 25.68 -26.21 31.38
C VAL A 393 25.43 -27.44 30.49
N LEU A 394 26.46 -27.90 29.78
CA LEU A 394 26.36 -29.12 28.97
C LEU A 394 26.09 -30.36 29.83
N ASN A 395 26.70 -30.45 30.99
CA ASN A 395 26.46 -31.58 31.94
C ASN A 395 25.05 -31.52 32.50
N GLU A 396 24.53 -30.35 32.92
CA GLU A 396 23.14 -30.20 33.35
C GLU A 396 22.13 -30.63 32.30
N VAL A 397 22.36 -30.23 31.03
CA VAL A 397 21.50 -30.65 29.91
C VAL A 397 21.57 -32.14 29.66
N LYS A 398 22.76 -32.76 29.74
CA LYS A 398 22.93 -34.21 29.61
C LYS A 398 22.20 -34.98 30.71
N GLU A 399 22.26 -34.51 31.94
CA GLU A 399 21.54 -35.11 33.05
C GLU A 399 20.02 -35.05 32.82
N SER A 400 19.52 -33.90 32.33
CA SER A 400 18.09 -33.73 32.01
C SER A 400 17.58 -34.63 30.91
N VAL A 401 18.44 -35.07 29.98
CA VAL A 401 18.07 -35.98 28.86
C VAL A 401 18.08 -37.43 29.31
N ASN A 402 18.85 -37.78 30.36
CA ASN A 402 19.01 -39.16 30.83
C ASN A 402 18.02 -39.56 31.96
N VAL A 403 17.06 -38.67 32.29
CA VAL A 403 15.94 -38.90 33.21
C VAL A 403 14.72 -39.43 32.42
#